data_5e4b846977f69b578be06b275f679a41
#
_entry.id   5e4b846977f69b578be06b275f679a41
#
_cell.length_a   1.000
_cell.length_b   1.000
_cell.length_c   1.000
_cell.angle_alpha   90.00
_cell.angle_beta   90.00
_cell.angle_gamma   90.00
#
_symmetry.space_group_name_H-M   'P 1'
#
loop_
_entity.id
_entity.type
_entity.pdbx_description
1 polymer ?
#
loop_
_entity_poly.entity_id
_entity_poly.type
_entity_poly.pdbx_seq_one_letter_code
_entity_poly.pdbx_strand_id
1 'polypeptide(L)'
;MSQDLVSVIMPTFNAGRFLSSSIDSILAQTYPNLELIISDDGSTDPQTISTLKHYAEKDERVKVKFLGKNHGPGFARNEAIERAQGRYIAFCDSDDRWFPDKLEKQLALMLARDCALVCSSYIICDDNDKETGINLAPPRISLRMLKRDNKIGCSTAMYDTKKLGQKFFMPDLRKRQDWGLFLTIIKKCRMAYGIEYPLAYYRNRKKSVSSNKFSLVKYNIRVYEKVLGFPKLKAYLYFLFLFLPTYYIKVQKRNMDSKRYLEKKHGINTINE
;
A
#
# COMPACT_ATOMS: atom_id res chain seq x y z
N MET A 1 24.24 12.50 -10.70
CA MET A 1 23.97 11.09 -10.38
C MET A 1 22.76 10.66 -11.20
N SER A 2 22.83 9.57 -11.96
CA SER A 2 21.64 9.06 -12.66
C SER A 2 20.60 8.69 -11.61
N GLN A 3 19.44 9.28 -11.69
CA GLN A 3 18.34 8.94 -10.77
C GLN A 3 17.80 7.58 -11.19
N ASP A 4 17.82 6.60 -10.30
CA ASP A 4 17.29 5.27 -10.58
C ASP A 4 15.76 5.32 -10.79
N LEU A 5 15.26 4.61 -11.79
CA LEU A 5 13.82 4.58 -12.14
C LEU A 5 12.98 3.97 -11.00
N VAL A 6 11.85 4.60 -10.70
CA VAL A 6 10.81 4.09 -9.81
C VAL A 6 9.61 3.62 -10.64
N SER A 7 9.25 2.34 -10.54
CA SER A 7 8.02 1.80 -11.12
C SER A 7 6.91 1.85 -10.08
N VAL A 8 5.85 2.62 -10.37
CA VAL A 8 4.65 2.71 -9.55
C VAL A 8 3.62 1.72 -10.06
N ILE A 9 3.20 0.80 -9.21
CA ILE A 9 2.28 -0.30 -9.52
C ILE A 9 0.87 0.07 -9.10
N MET A 10 -0.05 0.14 -10.06
CA MET A 10 -1.45 0.48 -9.83
C MET A 10 -2.39 -0.59 -10.40
N PRO A 11 -3.02 -1.41 -9.56
CA PRO A 11 -4.13 -2.24 -10.00
C PRO A 11 -5.38 -1.38 -10.11
N THR A 12 -6.19 -1.57 -11.15
CA THR A 12 -7.42 -0.81 -11.37
C THR A 12 -8.58 -1.74 -11.68
N PHE A 13 -9.74 -1.50 -11.08
CA PHE A 13 -11.01 -2.14 -11.41
C PHE A 13 -12.18 -1.24 -11.04
N ASN A 14 -12.89 -0.72 -12.06
CA ASN A 14 -14.05 0.17 -11.87
C ASN A 14 -13.78 1.30 -10.85
N ALA A 15 -12.65 2.01 -11.01
CA ALA A 15 -12.20 3.03 -10.07
C ALA A 15 -12.99 4.35 -10.21
N GLY A 16 -13.63 4.57 -11.38
CA GLY A 16 -14.50 5.72 -11.64
C GLY A 16 -13.82 7.06 -11.36
N ARG A 17 -14.52 7.92 -10.63
CA ARG A 17 -14.11 9.31 -10.33
C ARG A 17 -12.79 9.47 -9.57
N PHE A 18 -12.29 8.42 -8.92
CA PHE A 18 -11.08 8.52 -8.10
C PHE A 18 -9.79 8.39 -8.92
N LEU A 19 -9.87 7.72 -10.06
CA LEU A 19 -8.71 7.30 -10.85
C LEU A 19 -7.85 8.49 -11.30
N SER A 20 -8.47 9.56 -11.83
CA SER A 20 -7.73 10.74 -12.30
C SER A 20 -6.90 11.36 -11.19
N SER A 21 -7.49 11.60 -10.01
CA SER A 21 -6.78 12.21 -8.88
C SER A 21 -5.65 11.31 -8.35
N SER A 22 -5.79 9.99 -8.45
CA SER A 22 -4.74 9.03 -8.10
C SER A 22 -3.56 9.12 -9.08
N ILE A 23 -3.84 9.09 -10.39
CA ILE A 23 -2.81 9.21 -11.44
C ILE A 23 -2.11 10.57 -11.35
N ASP A 24 -2.86 11.67 -11.25
CA ASP A 24 -2.30 13.01 -11.14
C ASP A 24 -1.34 13.16 -9.96
N SER A 25 -1.69 12.57 -8.81
CA SER A 25 -0.83 12.61 -7.62
C SER A 25 0.51 11.88 -7.79
N ILE A 26 0.56 10.89 -8.67
CA ILE A 26 1.78 10.16 -9.01
C ILE A 26 2.59 10.95 -10.04
N LEU A 27 1.95 11.48 -11.08
CA LEU A 27 2.63 12.24 -12.12
C LEU A 27 3.20 13.58 -11.62
N ALA A 28 2.61 14.13 -10.53
CA ALA A 28 3.05 15.35 -9.85
C ALA A 28 4.14 15.13 -8.79
N GLN A 29 4.77 13.95 -8.72
CA GLN A 29 5.85 13.70 -7.77
C GLN A 29 7.07 14.59 -8.07
N THR A 30 7.72 15.12 -7.01
CA THR A 30 8.96 15.91 -7.13
C THR A 30 10.14 15.09 -7.67
N TYR A 31 10.09 13.76 -7.50
CA TYR A 31 11.02 12.84 -8.11
C TYR A 31 10.57 12.50 -9.54
N PRO A 32 11.27 12.98 -10.59
CA PRO A 32 10.76 12.94 -11.96
C PRO A 32 10.95 11.58 -12.66
N ASN A 33 11.98 10.79 -12.27
CA ASN A 33 12.31 9.55 -12.97
C ASN A 33 11.43 8.38 -12.48
N LEU A 34 10.18 8.38 -12.92
CA LEU A 34 9.20 7.36 -12.61
C LEU A 34 8.46 6.85 -13.85
N GLU A 35 7.94 5.65 -13.76
CA GLU A 35 6.92 5.09 -14.65
C GLU A 35 5.71 4.66 -13.82
N LEU A 36 4.51 4.84 -14.36
CA LEU A 36 3.26 4.38 -13.77
C LEU A 36 2.71 3.20 -14.57
N ILE A 37 2.73 2.02 -13.97
CA ILE A 37 2.29 0.79 -14.62
C ILE A 37 0.94 0.39 -14.07
N ILE A 38 -0.08 0.55 -14.91
CA ILE A 38 -1.47 0.25 -14.58
C ILE A 38 -1.87 -1.08 -15.20
N SER A 39 -2.46 -1.97 -14.39
CA SER A 39 -3.14 -3.17 -14.86
C SER A 39 -4.62 -3.05 -14.56
N ASP A 40 -5.42 -2.88 -15.58
CA ASP A 40 -6.87 -2.86 -15.48
C ASP A 40 -7.42 -4.27 -15.44
N ASP A 41 -8.03 -4.63 -14.33
CA ASP A 41 -8.50 -5.99 -14.02
C ASP A 41 -9.91 -6.27 -14.60
N GLY A 42 -10.14 -5.86 -15.85
CA GLY A 42 -11.38 -6.08 -16.57
C GLY A 42 -12.50 -5.11 -16.18
N SER A 43 -12.19 -3.81 -16.09
CA SER A 43 -13.20 -2.78 -15.85
C SER A 43 -14.26 -2.76 -16.92
N THR A 44 -15.52 -2.56 -16.50
CA THR A 44 -16.69 -2.36 -17.34
C THR A 44 -17.23 -0.94 -17.26
N ASP A 45 -16.74 -0.15 -16.30
CA ASP A 45 -17.10 1.25 -16.11
C ASP A 45 -16.49 2.13 -17.22
N PRO A 46 -17.33 2.79 -18.06
CA PRO A 46 -16.84 3.61 -19.17
C PRO A 46 -15.92 4.75 -18.73
N GLN A 47 -16.17 5.35 -17.55
CA GLN A 47 -15.34 6.43 -17.02
C GLN A 47 -13.93 5.93 -16.72
N THR A 48 -13.81 4.76 -16.08
CA THR A 48 -12.51 4.14 -15.81
C THR A 48 -11.74 3.88 -17.11
N ILE A 49 -12.40 3.27 -18.11
CA ILE A 49 -11.76 2.91 -19.38
C ILE A 49 -11.31 4.15 -20.15
N SER A 50 -12.17 5.18 -20.25
CA SER A 50 -11.83 6.43 -20.95
C SER A 50 -10.68 7.18 -20.26
N THR A 51 -10.69 7.23 -18.94
CA THR A 51 -9.61 7.83 -18.13
C THR A 51 -8.27 7.12 -18.41
N LEU A 52 -8.24 5.78 -18.37
CA LEU A 52 -7.01 5.01 -18.61
C LEU A 52 -6.44 5.27 -20.01
N LYS A 53 -7.29 5.27 -21.05
CA LYS A 53 -6.87 5.57 -22.44
C LYS A 53 -6.31 6.98 -22.54
N HIS A 54 -7.02 7.97 -21.97
CA HIS A 54 -6.59 9.38 -21.99
C HIS A 54 -5.20 9.56 -21.39
N TYR A 55 -4.93 8.99 -20.19
CA TYR A 55 -3.62 9.16 -19.57
C TYR A 55 -2.51 8.39 -20.29
N ALA A 56 -2.80 7.23 -20.85
CA ALA A 56 -1.83 6.47 -21.65
C ALA A 56 -1.40 7.20 -22.93
N GLU A 57 -2.30 7.99 -23.52
CA GLU A 57 -2.01 8.82 -24.70
C GLU A 57 -1.32 10.14 -24.33
N LYS A 58 -1.63 10.70 -23.16
CA LYS A 58 -1.18 12.03 -22.73
C LYS A 58 0.23 12.05 -22.14
N ASP A 59 0.63 10.98 -21.43
CA ASP A 59 1.91 10.94 -20.70
C ASP A 59 2.61 9.59 -20.91
N GLU A 60 3.78 9.61 -21.55
CA GLU A 60 4.58 8.43 -21.87
C GLU A 60 5.02 7.60 -20.65
N ARG A 61 5.04 8.21 -19.47
CA ARG A 61 5.32 7.52 -18.22
C ARG A 61 4.19 6.56 -17.82
N VAL A 62 2.97 6.73 -18.35
CA VAL A 62 1.79 5.93 -18.03
C VAL A 62 1.66 4.75 -18.99
N LYS A 63 1.79 3.53 -18.45
CA LYS A 63 1.75 2.28 -19.22
C LYS A 63 0.56 1.44 -18.77
N VAL A 64 -0.51 1.40 -19.58
CA VAL A 64 -1.74 0.67 -19.26
C VAL A 64 -1.79 -0.69 -19.95
N LYS A 65 -2.24 -1.72 -19.22
CA LYS A 65 -2.60 -3.04 -19.77
C LYS A 65 -4.02 -3.40 -19.32
N PHE A 66 -4.91 -3.68 -20.27
CA PHE A 66 -6.25 -4.20 -20.03
C PHE A 66 -6.21 -5.73 -19.99
N LEU A 67 -6.63 -6.34 -18.88
CA LEU A 67 -6.56 -7.80 -18.67
C LEU A 67 -7.81 -8.54 -19.17
N GLY A 68 -8.85 -7.81 -19.57
CA GLY A 68 -10.06 -8.33 -20.17
C GLY A 68 -11.06 -8.96 -19.21
N LYS A 69 -10.63 -9.52 -18.08
CA LYS A 69 -11.49 -10.09 -17.05
C LYS A 69 -10.91 -9.89 -15.65
N ASN A 70 -11.77 -9.97 -14.63
CA ASN A 70 -11.38 -9.75 -13.24
C ASN A 70 -10.74 -11.01 -12.63
N HIS A 71 -9.46 -10.89 -12.28
CA HIS A 71 -8.65 -11.91 -11.59
C HIS A 71 -8.38 -11.55 -10.12
N GLY A 72 -8.67 -10.32 -9.73
CA GLY A 72 -8.43 -9.76 -8.41
C GLY A 72 -7.14 -8.93 -8.30
N PRO A 73 -7.06 -8.04 -7.29
CA PRO A 73 -6.02 -7.02 -7.20
C PRO A 73 -4.60 -7.59 -7.05
N GLY A 74 -4.45 -8.80 -6.50
CA GLY A 74 -3.13 -9.46 -6.38
C GLY A 74 -2.56 -9.83 -7.74
N PHE A 75 -3.40 -10.41 -8.62
CA PHE A 75 -3.04 -10.75 -9.99
C PHE A 75 -2.70 -9.50 -10.80
N ALA A 76 -3.57 -8.49 -10.75
CA ALA A 76 -3.35 -7.23 -11.46
C ALA A 76 -2.03 -6.54 -11.03
N ARG A 77 -1.70 -6.55 -9.72
CA ARG A 77 -0.40 -6.04 -9.25
C ARG A 77 0.77 -6.87 -9.78
N ASN A 78 0.66 -8.19 -9.81
CA ASN A 78 1.70 -9.06 -10.34
C ASN A 78 1.96 -8.82 -11.82
N GLU A 79 0.92 -8.65 -12.63
CA GLU A 79 1.02 -8.27 -14.04
C GLU A 79 1.73 -6.92 -14.24
N ALA A 80 1.50 -5.96 -13.34
CA ALA A 80 2.21 -4.69 -13.37
C ALA A 80 3.66 -4.81 -12.88
N ILE A 81 3.93 -5.57 -11.81
CA ILE A 81 5.29 -5.83 -11.30
C ILE A 81 6.15 -6.52 -12.35
N GLU A 82 5.60 -7.48 -13.10
CA GLU A 82 6.33 -8.18 -14.17
C GLU A 82 6.86 -7.21 -15.21
N ARG A 83 6.05 -6.24 -15.63
CA ARG A 83 6.39 -5.21 -16.63
C ARG A 83 7.27 -4.08 -16.10
N ALA A 84 7.43 -3.95 -14.78
CA ALA A 84 8.20 -2.88 -14.15
C ALA A 84 9.69 -2.94 -14.57
N GLN A 85 10.27 -1.80 -14.94
CA GLN A 85 11.66 -1.67 -15.35
C GLN A 85 12.53 -0.98 -14.29
N GLY A 86 11.87 -0.34 -13.30
CA GLY A 86 12.55 0.41 -12.26
C GLY A 86 13.29 -0.45 -11.25
N ARG A 87 14.36 0.11 -10.72
CA ARG A 87 15.04 -0.43 -9.54
C ARG A 87 14.12 -0.46 -8.33
N TYR A 88 13.33 0.58 -8.16
CA TYR A 88 12.40 0.68 -7.05
C TYR A 88 10.97 0.35 -7.50
N ILE A 89 10.28 -0.45 -6.71
CA ILE A 89 8.86 -0.76 -6.90
C ILE A 89 8.06 -0.10 -5.78
N ALA A 90 7.16 0.80 -6.15
CA ALA A 90 6.23 1.45 -5.24
C ALA A 90 4.79 1.05 -5.60
N PHE A 91 3.87 1.11 -4.64
CA PHE A 91 2.47 0.72 -4.83
C PHE A 91 1.54 1.90 -4.57
N CYS A 92 0.53 2.07 -5.44
CA CYS A 92 -0.57 2.99 -5.23
C CYS A 92 -1.87 2.34 -5.72
N ASP A 93 -2.87 2.25 -4.86
CA ASP A 93 -4.19 1.78 -5.28
C ASP A 93 -4.93 2.91 -6.04
N SER A 94 -5.80 2.55 -6.99
CA SER A 94 -6.42 3.48 -7.93
C SER A 94 -7.45 4.45 -7.32
N ASP A 95 -7.67 4.36 -6.02
CA ASP A 95 -8.51 5.27 -5.23
C ASP A 95 -7.74 6.01 -4.13
N ASP A 96 -6.42 5.77 -4.00
CA ASP A 96 -5.52 6.46 -3.07
C ASP A 96 -4.76 7.60 -3.76
N ARG A 97 -4.18 8.52 -2.99
CA ARG A 97 -3.37 9.64 -3.51
C ARG A 97 -2.09 9.80 -2.72
N TRP A 98 -1.07 10.33 -3.36
CA TRP A 98 0.22 10.61 -2.74
C TRP A 98 0.45 12.10 -2.50
N PHE A 99 1.24 12.40 -1.49
CA PHE A 99 1.84 13.73 -1.33
C PHE A 99 2.96 13.91 -2.36
N PRO A 100 3.20 15.14 -2.85
CA PRO A 100 4.13 15.39 -3.96
C PRO A 100 5.56 14.92 -3.71
N ASP A 101 6.02 14.92 -2.48
CA ASP A 101 7.40 14.62 -2.07
C ASP A 101 7.60 13.17 -1.55
N LYS A 102 6.61 12.30 -1.76
CA LYS A 102 6.64 10.93 -1.21
C LYS A 102 7.83 10.12 -1.71
N LEU A 103 8.03 10.06 -3.02
CA LEU A 103 9.11 9.24 -3.60
C LEU A 103 10.48 9.75 -3.18
N GLU A 104 10.71 11.06 -3.24
CA GLU A 104 11.96 11.69 -2.82
C GLU A 104 12.31 11.37 -1.37
N LYS A 105 11.34 11.55 -0.45
CA LYS A 105 11.53 11.29 0.98
C LYS A 105 11.77 9.81 1.29
N GLN A 106 11.09 8.90 0.57
CA GLN A 106 11.29 7.47 0.74
C GLN A 106 12.65 7.02 0.21
N LEU A 107 13.09 7.54 -0.94
CA LEU A 107 14.43 7.27 -1.48
C LEU A 107 15.53 7.78 -0.55
N ALA A 108 15.38 9.00 -0.02
CA ALA A 108 16.30 9.55 0.96
C ALA A 108 16.42 8.66 2.21
N LEU A 109 15.28 8.16 2.74
CA LEU A 109 15.28 7.23 3.87
C LEU A 109 15.97 5.90 3.52
N MET A 110 15.71 5.35 2.32
CA MET A 110 16.34 4.09 1.87
C MET A 110 17.86 4.21 1.80
N LEU A 111 18.35 5.33 1.29
CA LEU A 111 19.79 5.62 1.23
C LEU A 111 20.38 5.83 2.62
N ALA A 112 19.75 6.67 3.46
CA ALA A 112 20.24 6.98 4.81
C ALA A 112 20.27 5.76 5.75
N ARG A 113 19.36 4.80 5.56
CA ARG A 113 19.27 3.57 6.39
C ARG A 113 19.89 2.35 5.72
N ASP A 114 20.37 2.49 4.51
CA ASP A 114 20.85 1.37 3.68
C ASP A 114 19.83 0.20 3.70
N CYS A 115 18.54 0.48 3.50
CA CYS A 115 17.45 -0.49 3.64
C CYS A 115 16.76 -0.79 2.30
N ALA A 116 16.10 -1.94 2.22
CA ALA A 116 15.46 -2.42 1.01
C ALA A 116 13.93 -2.30 1.01
N LEU A 117 13.31 -1.93 2.13
CA LEU A 117 11.86 -1.80 2.26
C LEU A 117 11.52 -0.62 3.16
N VAL A 118 10.69 0.28 2.66
CA VAL A 118 10.18 1.44 3.40
C VAL A 118 8.67 1.59 3.24
N CYS A 119 8.05 2.27 4.18
CA CYS A 119 6.66 2.73 4.09
C CYS A 119 6.52 4.10 4.75
N SER A 120 5.31 4.65 4.75
CA SER A 120 5.00 5.89 5.47
C SER A 120 3.69 5.79 6.23
N SER A 121 3.46 6.74 7.11
CA SER A 121 2.13 7.05 7.63
C SER A 121 1.22 7.51 6.50
N TYR A 122 -0.09 7.48 6.75
CA TYR A 122 -1.09 7.96 5.78
C TYR A 122 -2.30 8.56 6.48
N ILE A 123 -2.92 9.53 5.83
CA ILE A 123 -4.19 10.11 6.23
C ILE A 123 -5.31 9.21 5.70
N ILE A 124 -6.34 9.00 6.51
CA ILE A 124 -7.54 8.26 6.12
C ILE A 124 -8.58 9.28 5.70
N CYS A 125 -9.13 9.14 4.49
CA CYS A 125 -10.22 9.96 3.99
C CYS A 125 -11.43 9.11 3.60
N ASP A 126 -12.61 9.74 3.56
CA ASP A 126 -13.84 9.13 3.05
C ASP A 126 -13.98 9.32 1.52
N ASP A 127 -15.14 8.92 0.98
CA ASP A 127 -15.45 9.03 -0.45
C ASP A 127 -15.58 10.49 -0.95
N ASN A 128 -15.64 11.47 -0.05
CA ASN A 128 -15.74 12.91 -0.33
C ASN A 128 -14.43 13.66 -0.01
N ASP A 129 -13.32 12.94 0.13
CA ASP A 129 -12.01 13.49 0.49
C ASP A 129 -11.93 14.15 1.88
N LYS A 130 -12.95 13.97 2.73
CA LYS A 130 -12.90 14.42 4.11
C LYS A 130 -11.97 13.52 4.90
N GLU A 131 -10.99 14.12 5.57
CA GLU A 131 -10.08 13.40 6.45
C GLU A 131 -10.82 12.91 7.70
N THR A 132 -10.69 11.62 7.96
CA THR A 132 -11.37 10.92 9.07
C THR A 132 -10.40 10.33 10.08
N GLY A 133 -9.10 10.43 9.83
CA GLY A 133 -8.08 9.97 10.76
C GLY A 133 -6.70 9.82 10.13
N ILE A 134 -5.82 9.21 10.89
CA ILE A 134 -4.44 8.95 10.50
C ILE A 134 -4.02 7.53 10.91
N ASN A 135 -3.12 6.93 10.14
CA ASN A 135 -2.43 5.71 10.55
C ASN A 135 -0.93 5.97 10.54
N LEU A 136 -0.31 5.91 11.71
CA LEU A 136 1.11 6.15 11.88
C LEU A 136 1.92 4.88 11.60
N ALA A 137 2.96 5.02 10.79
CA ALA A 137 3.91 3.96 10.53
C ALA A 137 4.93 3.87 11.68
N PRO A 138 5.25 2.67 12.20
CA PRO A 138 6.36 2.53 13.13
C PRO A 138 7.70 2.87 12.44
N PRO A 139 8.64 3.57 13.12
CA PRO A 139 9.93 3.96 12.53
C PRO A 139 10.79 2.75 12.13
N ARG A 140 10.60 1.61 12.81
CA ARG A 140 11.25 0.32 12.48
C ARG A 140 10.21 -0.79 12.52
N ILE A 141 10.24 -1.66 11.52
CA ILE A 141 9.30 -2.79 11.38
C ILE A 141 10.11 -4.06 11.21
N SER A 142 10.12 -4.90 12.25
CA SER A 142 10.78 -6.21 12.21
C SER A 142 9.83 -7.31 11.70
N LEU A 143 10.41 -8.44 11.28
CA LEU A 143 9.65 -9.63 10.91
C LEU A 143 8.71 -10.07 12.07
N ARG A 144 9.17 -9.96 13.34
CA ARG A 144 8.35 -10.31 14.52
C ARG A 144 7.09 -9.42 14.60
N MET A 145 7.25 -8.11 14.36
CA MET A 145 6.11 -7.17 14.36
C MET A 145 5.17 -7.46 13.20
N LEU A 146 5.72 -7.66 12.00
CA LEU A 146 4.91 -7.87 10.80
C LEU A 146 4.17 -9.23 10.81
N LYS A 147 4.73 -10.26 11.46
CA LYS A 147 4.03 -11.53 11.69
C LYS A 147 2.77 -11.37 12.57
N ARG A 148 2.77 -10.42 13.49
CA ARG A 148 1.65 -10.23 14.42
C ARG A 148 0.49 -9.42 13.82
N ASP A 149 0.80 -8.53 12.88
CA ASP A 149 -0.19 -7.73 12.16
C ASP A 149 0.48 -6.99 11.00
N ASN A 150 -0.29 -6.69 9.92
CA ASN A 150 0.22 -5.86 8.84
C ASN A 150 0.44 -4.42 9.32
N LYS A 151 1.70 -3.98 9.32
CA LYS A 151 2.13 -2.63 9.72
C LYS A 151 2.42 -1.72 8.52
N ILE A 152 2.38 -2.26 7.30
CA ILE A 152 2.73 -1.57 6.07
C ILE A 152 1.48 -1.40 5.21
N GLY A 153 1.07 -0.16 4.99
CA GLY A 153 -0.02 0.16 4.05
C GLY A 153 0.46 -0.04 2.61
N CYS A 154 -0.35 -0.71 1.76
CA CYS A 154 0.03 -1.01 0.38
C CYS A 154 0.46 0.25 -0.36
N SER A 155 -0.41 1.26 -0.43
CA SER A 155 -0.14 2.52 -1.15
C SER A 155 0.96 3.39 -0.55
N THR A 156 1.55 2.96 0.57
CA THR A 156 2.68 3.66 1.21
C THR A 156 4.02 2.98 1.02
N ALA A 157 4.03 1.74 0.52
CA ALA A 157 5.21 0.90 0.47
C ALA A 157 6.06 1.15 -0.78
N MET A 158 7.38 1.02 -0.61
CA MET A 158 8.37 0.99 -1.69
C MET A 158 9.50 0.03 -1.34
N TYR A 159 9.98 -0.76 -2.32
CA TYR A 159 11.12 -1.65 -2.11
C TYR A 159 12.17 -1.58 -3.24
N ASP A 160 13.43 -1.91 -2.93
CA ASP A 160 14.58 -1.90 -3.83
C ASP A 160 14.86 -3.30 -4.38
N THR A 161 14.59 -3.52 -5.68
CA THR A 161 14.79 -4.80 -6.35
C THR A 161 16.27 -5.17 -6.46
N LYS A 162 17.15 -4.18 -6.69
CA LYS A 162 18.61 -4.38 -6.79
C LYS A 162 19.18 -4.87 -5.47
N LYS A 163 18.80 -4.24 -4.35
CA LYS A 163 19.24 -4.65 -3.01
C LYS A 163 18.71 -6.02 -2.60
N LEU A 164 17.50 -6.36 -3.06
CA LEU A 164 16.86 -7.66 -2.83
C LEU A 164 17.30 -8.73 -3.85
N GLY A 165 17.95 -8.34 -4.95
CA GLY A 165 18.43 -9.21 -6.01
C GLY A 165 17.34 -9.75 -6.94
N GLN A 166 16.06 -9.34 -6.74
CA GLN A 166 14.92 -9.76 -7.56
C GLN A 166 13.69 -8.91 -7.30
N LYS A 167 12.70 -9.02 -8.18
CA LYS A 167 11.33 -8.60 -7.95
C LYS A 167 10.62 -9.57 -7.00
N PHE A 168 9.64 -9.09 -6.24
CA PHE A 168 8.78 -9.88 -5.38
C PHE A 168 7.32 -9.71 -5.80
N PHE A 169 6.57 -10.80 -5.77
CA PHE A 169 5.19 -10.86 -6.24
C PHE A 169 4.21 -11.10 -5.10
N MET A 170 2.97 -10.64 -5.29
CA MET A 170 1.87 -10.91 -4.38
C MET A 170 1.63 -12.43 -4.33
N PRO A 171 1.49 -13.05 -3.15
CA PRO A 171 1.11 -14.46 -3.07
C PRO A 171 -0.32 -14.68 -3.58
N ASP A 172 -0.62 -15.91 -4.01
CA ASP A 172 -1.96 -16.33 -4.43
C ASP A 172 -2.93 -16.34 -3.24
N LEU A 173 -3.37 -15.13 -2.88
CA LEU A 173 -4.37 -14.85 -1.85
C LEU A 173 -5.33 -13.80 -2.39
N ARG A 174 -6.64 -14.00 -2.28
CA ARG A 174 -7.61 -13.01 -2.75
C ARG A 174 -7.65 -11.74 -1.89
N LYS A 175 -7.25 -11.83 -0.62
CA LYS A 175 -7.10 -10.69 0.31
C LYS A 175 -5.83 -10.87 1.11
N ARG A 176 -5.26 -9.78 1.67
CA ARG A 176 -4.01 -9.78 2.45
C ARG A 176 -2.75 -10.16 1.65
N GLN A 177 -2.85 -10.10 0.31
CA GLN A 177 -1.71 -10.37 -0.56
C GLN A 177 -0.55 -9.39 -0.34
N ASP A 178 -0.85 -8.12 -0.05
CA ASP A 178 0.11 -7.08 0.34
C ASP A 178 0.89 -7.48 1.60
N TRP A 179 0.19 -7.94 2.64
CA TRP A 179 0.83 -8.43 3.85
C TRP A 179 1.73 -9.64 3.58
N GLY A 180 1.27 -10.56 2.75
CA GLY A 180 2.06 -11.71 2.32
C GLY A 180 3.33 -11.31 1.59
N LEU A 181 3.25 -10.37 0.65
CA LEU A 181 4.38 -9.80 -0.06
C LEU A 181 5.41 -9.20 0.92
N PHE A 182 4.97 -8.32 1.82
CA PHE A 182 5.87 -7.65 2.76
C PHE A 182 6.50 -8.63 3.76
N LEU A 183 5.79 -9.69 4.16
CA LEU A 183 6.37 -10.76 4.96
C LEU A 183 7.49 -11.51 4.20
N THR A 184 7.32 -11.72 2.90
CA THR A 184 8.34 -12.37 2.07
C THR A 184 9.57 -11.47 1.90
N ILE A 185 9.37 -10.19 1.63
CA ILE A 185 10.46 -9.21 1.49
C ILE A 185 11.22 -9.07 2.82
N ILE A 186 10.52 -8.90 3.96
CA ILE A 186 11.19 -8.65 5.25
C ILE A 186 11.94 -9.88 5.77
N LYS A 187 11.57 -11.11 5.36
CA LYS A 187 12.39 -12.29 5.62
C LYS A 187 13.79 -12.16 5.01
N LYS A 188 13.91 -11.47 3.88
CA LYS A 188 15.20 -11.28 3.18
C LYS A 188 15.96 -10.06 3.69
N CYS A 189 15.30 -8.92 3.85
CA CYS A 189 15.96 -7.68 4.27
C CYS A 189 16.01 -7.47 5.79
N ARG A 190 15.38 -8.35 6.58
CA ARG A 190 15.33 -8.39 8.06
C ARG A 190 14.59 -7.22 8.71
N MET A 191 14.65 -6.01 8.16
CA MET A 191 14.06 -4.79 8.72
C MET A 191 13.46 -3.93 7.61
N ALA A 192 12.30 -3.33 7.87
CA ALA A 192 11.75 -2.23 7.10
C ALA A 192 11.71 -0.97 7.95
N TYR A 193 11.65 0.20 7.30
CA TYR A 193 11.59 1.48 7.99
C TYR A 193 10.36 2.27 7.57
N GLY A 194 9.77 2.97 8.53
CA GLY A 194 8.60 3.82 8.33
C GLY A 194 8.92 5.30 8.50
N ILE A 195 8.32 6.13 7.65
CA ILE A 195 8.27 7.58 7.81
C ILE A 195 7.05 7.89 8.67
N GLU A 196 7.26 8.54 9.81
CA GLU A 196 6.24 8.74 10.84
C GLU A 196 5.21 9.81 10.49
N TYR A 197 5.47 10.67 9.50
CA TYR A 197 4.49 11.63 8.97
C TYR A 197 3.83 11.10 7.68
N PRO A 198 2.61 11.57 7.37
CA PRO A 198 1.85 11.05 6.24
C PRO A 198 2.43 11.48 4.89
N LEU A 199 2.51 10.53 3.96
CA LEU A 199 2.91 10.75 2.56
C LEU A 199 1.88 10.18 1.57
N ALA A 200 0.73 9.71 2.07
CA ALA A 200 -0.37 9.25 1.24
C ALA A 200 -1.72 9.52 1.90
N TYR A 201 -2.75 9.62 1.07
CA TYR A 201 -4.14 9.55 1.46
C TYR A 201 -4.67 8.18 1.12
N TYR A 202 -5.20 7.49 2.12
CA TYR A 202 -5.89 6.20 1.98
C TYR A 202 -7.39 6.40 2.02
N ARG A 203 -8.10 5.98 0.96
CA ARG A 203 -9.54 6.11 0.87
C ARG A 203 -10.24 4.92 1.51
N ASN A 204 -11.01 5.20 2.56
CA ASN A 204 -11.81 4.20 3.25
C ASN A 204 -13.21 4.13 2.65
N ARG A 205 -13.40 3.33 1.60
CA ARG A 205 -14.68 3.17 0.90
C ARG A 205 -15.61 2.20 1.62
N LYS A 206 -16.89 2.55 1.71
CA LYS A 206 -17.93 1.70 2.31
C LYS A 206 -18.06 0.33 1.62
N LYS A 207 -17.81 0.25 0.31
CA LYS A 207 -17.86 -0.98 -0.51
C LYS A 207 -16.47 -1.50 -0.88
N SER A 208 -15.46 -1.39 0.00
CA SER A 208 -14.11 -1.90 -0.27
C SER A 208 -14.03 -3.42 -0.14
N VAL A 209 -13.05 -4.03 -0.82
CA VAL A 209 -12.76 -5.48 -0.73
C VAL A 209 -12.49 -5.94 0.71
N SER A 210 -12.03 -5.03 1.57
CA SER A 210 -11.71 -5.27 2.98
C SER A 210 -12.82 -4.93 3.96
N SER A 211 -14.00 -4.47 3.51
CA SER A 211 -15.11 -4.04 4.39
C SER A 211 -15.69 -5.19 5.24
N ASN A 212 -15.74 -6.42 4.71
CA ASN A 212 -16.24 -7.58 5.44
C ASN A 212 -15.17 -8.16 6.37
N LYS A 213 -15.21 -7.78 7.66
CA LYS A 213 -14.25 -8.18 8.69
C LYS A 213 -14.22 -9.69 8.97
N PHE A 214 -15.38 -10.37 8.93
CA PHE A 214 -15.45 -11.82 9.15
C PHE A 214 -14.71 -12.61 8.07
N SER A 215 -14.85 -12.18 6.80
CA SER A 215 -14.11 -12.82 5.71
C SER A 215 -12.58 -12.66 5.86
N LEU A 216 -12.11 -11.58 6.51
CA LEU A 216 -10.68 -11.34 6.70
C LEU A 216 -10.01 -12.34 7.65
N VAL A 217 -10.75 -12.92 8.61
CA VAL A 217 -10.21 -13.95 9.53
C VAL A 217 -9.59 -15.10 8.74
N LYS A 218 -10.36 -15.67 7.80
CA LYS A 218 -9.89 -16.76 6.94
C LYS A 218 -8.61 -16.40 6.17
N TYR A 219 -8.53 -15.17 5.65
CA TYR A 219 -7.36 -14.73 4.90
C TYR A 219 -6.16 -14.43 5.80
N ASN A 220 -6.37 -13.93 7.01
CA ASN A 220 -5.29 -13.77 7.98
C ASN A 220 -4.65 -15.12 8.33
N ILE A 221 -5.47 -16.16 8.56
CA ILE A 221 -4.99 -17.51 8.81
C ILE A 221 -4.24 -18.08 7.59
N ARG A 222 -4.77 -17.87 6.38
CA ARG A 222 -4.11 -18.29 5.13
C ARG A 222 -2.74 -17.65 4.90
N VAL A 223 -2.52 -16.40 5.37
CA VAL A 223 -1.18 -15.81 5.34
C VAL A 223 -0.19 -16.62 6.16
N TYR A 224 -0.59 -17.08 7.36
CA TYR A 224 0.26 -17.94 8.19
C TYR A 224 0.53 -19.29 7.54
N GLU A 225 -0.48 -19.91 6.96
CA GLU A 225 -0.34 -21.21 6.28
C GLU A 225 0.50 -21.09 5.00
N LYS A 226 0.08 -20.23 4.05
CA LYS A 226 0.66 -20.17 2.70
C LYS A 226 1.97 -19.39 2.61
N VAL A 227 2.14 -18.31 3.41
CA VAL A 227 3.32 -17.44 3.33
C VAL A 227 4.37 -17.78 4.38
N LEU A 228 3.93 -18.14 5.58
CA LEU A 228 4.84 -18.49 6.67
C LEU A 228 5.07 -20.01 6.80
N GLY A 229 4.29 -20.85 6.10
CA GLY A 229 4.41 -22.30 6.13
C GLY A 229 3.99 -22.93 7.48
N PHE A 230 3.08 -22.28 8.23
CA PHE A 230 2.64 -22.82 9.50
C PHE A 230 1.65 -23.96 9.29
N PRO A 231 1.76 -25.08 10.04
CA PRO A 231 0.69 -26.06 10.13
C PRO A 231 -0.62 -25.41 10.61
N LYS A 232 -1.77 -25.93 10.17
CA LYS A 232 -3.10 -25.34 10.46
C LYS A 232 -3.28 -24.98 11.94
N LEU A 233 -3.04 -25.91 12.86
CA LEU A 233 -3.19 -25.68 14.28
C LEU A 233 -2.34 -24.50 14.76
N LYS A 234 -1.06 -24.43 14.35
CA LYS A 234 -0.16 -23.33 14.69
C LYS A 234 -0.66 -21.99 14.11
N ALA A 235 -1.19 -21.99 12.88
CA ALA A 235 -1.76 -20.80 12.25
C ALA A 235 -2.96 -20.24 13.03
N TYR A 236 -3.88 -21.13 13.49
CA TYR A 236 -5.01 -20.74 14.33
C TYR A 236 -4.58 -20.22 15.70
N LEU A 237 -3.66 -20.91 16.39
CA LEU A 237 -3.13 -20.45 17.68
C LEU A 237 -2.42 -19.11 17.55
N TYR A 238 -1.63 -18.93 16.49
CA TYR A 238 -0.94 -17.67 16.23
C TYR A 238 -1.93 -16.54 15.95
N PHE A 239 -2.98 -16.81 15.18
CA PHE A 239 -4.05 -15.84 14.94
C PHE A 239 -4.76 -15.45 16.23
N LEU A 240 -5.16 -16.43 17.05
CA LEU A 240 -5.91 -16.17 18.28
C LEU A 240 -5.10 -15.42 19.33
N PHE A 241 -3.88 -15.89 19.62
CA PHE A 241 -3.10 -15.39 20.75
C PHE A 241 -2.15 -14.25 20.42
N LEU A 242 -1.79 -14.05 19.15
CA LEU A 242 -0.85 -13.01 18.76
C LEU A 242 -1.46 -11.96 17.83
N PHE A 243 -2.20 -12.39 16.80
CA PHE A 243 -2.79 -11.44 15.88
C PHE A 243 -3.95 -10.66 16.52
N LEU A 244 -4.94 -11.33 17.07
CA LEU A 244 -6.13 -10.67 17.61
C LEU A 244 -5.81 -9.64 18.70
N PRO A 245 -5.00 -9.95 19.74
CA PRO A 245 -4.63 -8.95 20.74
C PRO A 245 -3.85 -7.77 20.14
N THR A 246 -2.90 -8.06 19.22
CA THR A 246 -2.12 -7.00 18.55
C THR A 246 -3.00 -6.11 17.67
N TYR A 247 -3.97 -6.71 16.97
CA TYR A 247 -4.93 -5.98 16.14
C TYR A 247 -5.84 -5.09 16.97
N TYR A 248 -6.33 -5.58 18.13
CA TYR A 248 -7.14 -4.80 19.05
C TYR A 248 -6.37 -3.56 19.55
N ILE A 249 -5.14 -3.75 20.04
CA ILE A 249 -4.27 -2.65 20.50
C ILE A 249 -4.02 -1.65 19.35
N LYS A 250 -3.76 -2.14 18.14
CA LYS A 250 -3.57 -1.29 16.95
C LYS A 250 -4.79 -0.42 16.66
N VAL A 251 -6.00 -1.00 16.72
CA VAL A 251 -7.24 -0.25 16.46
C VAL A 251 -7.44 0.84 17.51
N GLN A 252 -7.23 0.54 18.79
CA GLN A 252 -7.33 1.53 19.87
C GLN A 252 -6.31 2.67 19.65
N LYS A 253 -5.04 2.31 19.43
CA LYS A 253 -4.00 3.31 19.17
C LYS A 253 -4.34 4.19 17.97
N ARG A 254 -4.74 3.60 16.84
CA ARG A 254 -5.14 4.35 15.65
C ARG A 254 -6.30 5.31 15.92
N ASN A 255 -7.30 4.89 16.70
CA ASN A 255 -8.43 5.75 17.06
C ASN A 255 -7.96 6.95 17.90
N MET A 256 -7.06 6.72 18.88
CA MET A 256 -6.46 7.79 19.68
C MET A 256 -5.62 8.75 18.83
N ASP A 257 -4.75 8.21 17.96
CA ASP A 257 -3.90 9.00 17.07
C ASP A 257 -4.77 9.83 16.09
N SER A 258 -5.84 9.23 15.56
CA SER A 258 -6.79 9.90 14.67
C SER A 258 -7.54 11.03 15.38
N LYS A 259 -7.99 10.80 16.62
CA LYS A 259 -8.64 11.85 17.42
C LYS A 259 -7.71 13.04 17.63
N ARG A 260 -6.47 12.80 18.08
CA ARG A 260 -5.45 13.84 18.31
C ARG A 260 -5.12 14.59 17.00
N TYR A 261 -5.01 13.86 15.88
CA TYR A 261 -4.73 14.46 14.58
C TYR A 261 -5.84 15.43 14.16
N LEU A 262 -7.11 15.02 14.26
CA LEU A 262 -8.26 15.83 13.88
C LEU A 262 -8.45 17.04 14.82
N GLU A 263 -8.25 16.87 16.13
CA GLU A 263 -8.28 17.95 17.11
C GLU A 263 -7.24 19.03 16.80
N LYS A 264 -5.99 18.63 16.54
CA LYS A 264 -4.93 19.55 16.15
C LYS A 264 -5.24 20.30 14.84
N LYS A 265 -5.80 19.60 13.86
CA LYS A 265 -6.15 20.19 12.57
C LYS A 265 -7.29 21.21 12.67
N HIS A 266 -8.28 20.96 13.52
CA HIS A 266 -9.46 21.82 13.70
C HIS A 266 -9.26 22.93 14.75
N GLY A 267 -8.04 23.09 15.30
CA GLY A 267 -7.73 24.14 16.27
C GLY A 267 -8.38 23.94 17.64
N ILE A 268 -8.90 22.74 17.92
CA ILE A 268 -9.40 22.38 19.23
C ILE A 268 -8.17 22.07 20.08
N ASN A 269 -7.55 23.13 20.63
CA ASN A 269 -6.63 22.98 21.75
C ASN A 269 -7.45 22.42 22.90
N THR A 270 -7.25 21.14 23.24
CA THR A 270 -7.58 20.68 24.59
C THR A 270 -6.62 21.37 25.55
N ILE A 271 -6.99 22.61 25.94
CA ILE A 271 -6.66 23.15 27.22
C ILE A 271 -7.49 22.30 28.17
N ASN A 272 -6.89 21.26 28.73
CA ASN A 272 -7.42 20.59 29.91
C ASN A 272 -6.26 19.90 30.60
N GLU A 273 -5.90 20.54 31.72
CA GLU A 273 -5.73 20.03 33.08
C GLU A 273 -4.79 18.85 33.28
#